data_dfb166e33c10afb399c058733e60da7e
#
_entry.id   dfb166e33c10afb399c058733e60da7e
#
_cell.length_a   1.000
_cell.length_b   1.000
_cell.length_c   1.000
_cell.angle_alpha   90.00
_cell.angle_beta   90.00
_cell.angle_gamma   90.00
#
_symmetry.space_group_name_H-M   'P 1'
#
loop_
_entity.id
_entity.type
_entity.pdbx_description
1 polymer ?
#
loop_
_entity_poly.entity_id
_entity_poly.type
_entity_poly.pdbx_seq_one_letter_code
_entity_poly.pdbx_strand_id
1 'polypeptide(L)'
;VAALAGVSRATVSRVVNGDSNVKAPTREKVERAVAQLGYTPNPAARALASSHSNTLGLVTTSYRGGFFGALMDFVQTEAESHGKQLLVTQGRNSAENEWQAVQRLFSLRCDGVILHVRFLSDDRLRQLAAEQRDFVLLDRLVPGLEDRCVTFDHPLASRMATQQLLDAGHRRIACISGPRERPSSRLRLQGFEEAMQAANIEPVACLEGVYDLESGYRCADRLLRQAARPSAIYCCNEEMAIGALLAINEHRLRVPQDISLICYDSGERAPFVRPAL
;
A
#
# COMPACT_ATOMS: atom_id res chain seq x y z
N VAL A 1 -41.07 6.43 -10.12
CA VAL A 1 -41.25 4.98 -9.81
C VAL A 1 -42.53 4.76 -9.04
N ALA A 2 -42.72 5.36 -7.85
CA ALA A 2 -43.87 5.08 -6.98
C ALA A 2 -45.21 5.27 -7.68
N ALA A 3 -45.41 6.39 -8.39
CA ALA A 3 -46.63 6.68 -9.15
C ALA A 3 -46.85 5.64 -10.28
N LEU A 4 -45.79 5.29 -11.02
CA LEU A 4 -45.90 4.33 -12.13
C LEU A 4 -46.16 2.90 -11.65
N ALA A 5 -45.60 2.50 -10.52
CA ALA A 5 -45.81 1.18 -9.92
C ALA A 5 -47.11 1.08 -9.09
N GLY A 6 -47.79 2.20 -8.83
CA GLY A 6 -49.00 2.25 -8.01
C GLY A 6 -48.79 1.88 -6.55
N VAL A 7 -47.62 2.23 -5.99
CA VAL A 7 -47.23 1.91 -4.61
C VAL A 7 -46.72 3.13 -3.86
N SER A 8 -46.57 3.04 -2.54
CA SER A 8 -45.98 4.11 -1.73
C SER A 8 -44.47 4.27 -1.96
N ARG A 9 -43.91 5.46 -1.70
CA ARG A 9 -42.45 5.69 -1.73
C ARG A 9 -41.72 4.75 -0.78
N ALA A 10 -42.31 4.43 0.37
CA ALA A 10 -41.74 3.49 1.33
C ALA A 10 -41.64 2.07 0.75
N THR A 11 -42.64 1.64 0.00
CA THR A 11 -42.65 0.34 -0.70
C THR A 11 -41.55 0.28 -1.78
N VAL A 12 -41.39 1.35 -2.58
CA VAL A 12 -40.27 1.46 -3.54
C VAL A 12 -38.94 1.35 -2.83
N SER A 13 -38.73 2.08 -1.74
CA SER A 13 -37.52 2.03 -0.96
C SER A 13 -37.19 0.62 -0.44
N ARG A 14 -38.19 -0.10 0.08
CA ARG A 14 -38.01 -1.49 0.54
C ARG A 14 -37.60 -2.43 -0.59
N VAL A 15 -38.25 -2.33 -1.77
CA VAL A 15 -37.90 -3.15 -2.94
C VAL A 15 -36.49 -2.86 -3.40
N VAL A 16 -36.12 -1.59 -3.54
CA VAL A 16 -34.80 -1.15 -3.99
C VAL A 16 -33.70 -1.55 -3.02
N ASN A 17 -33.99 -1.64 -1.70
CA ASN A 17 -33.08 -2.10 -0.66
C ASN A 17 -33.11 -3.63 -0.46
N GLY A 18 -33.81 -4.39 -1.28
CA GLY A 18 -33.82 -5.85 -1.22
C GLY A 18 -34.62 -6.45 -0.05
N ASP A 19 -35.53 -5.68 0.61
CA ASP A 19 -36.33 -6.16 1.75
C ASP A 19 -37.14 -7.41 1.34
N SER A 20 -36.86 -8.53 1.99
CA SER A 20 -37.50 -9.82 1.74
C SER A 20 -39.01 -9.84 2.09
N ASN A 21 -39.46 -8.91 2.91
CA ASN A 21 -40.87 -8.84 3.33
C ASN A 21 -41.83 -8.27 2.25
N VAL A 22 -41.29 -7.79 1.12
CA VAL A 22 -42.13 -7.31 0.02
C VAL A 22 -42.55 -8.48 -0.84
N LYS A 23 -43.89 -8.65 -0.99
CA LYS A 23 -44.47 -9.72 -1.79
C LYS A 23 -44.03 -9.67 -3.26
N ALA A 24 -43.77 -10.82 -3.88
CA ALA A 24 -43.23 -10.94 -5.24
C ALA A 24 -44.00 -10.09 -6.28
N PRO A 25 -45.35 -10.08 -6.34
CA PRO A 25 -46.10 -9.27 -7.33
C PRO A 25 -45.86 -7.76 -7.17
N THR A 26 -45.64 -7.30 -5.95
CA THR A 26 -45.34 -5.88 -5.67
C THR A 26 -43.92 -5.54 -6.08
N ARG A 27 -42.95 -6.44 -5.82
CA ARG A 27 -41.57 -6.32 -6.24
C ARG A 27 -41.44 -6.19 -7.76
N GLU A 28 -42.09 -7.11 -8.51
CA GLU A 28 -42.10 -7.08 -9.97
C GLU A 28 -42.67 -5.78 -10.57
N LYS A 29 -43.72 -5.22 -9.95
CA LYS A 29 -44.27 -3.93 -10.39
C LYS A 29 -43.30 -2.80 -10.23
N VAL A 30 -42.61 -2.76 -9.11
CA VAL A 30 -41.58 -1.74 -8.82
C VAL A 30 -40.39 -1.90 -9.74
N GLU A 31 -39.85 -3.12 -9.91
CA GLU A 31 -38.70 -3.40 -10.78
C GLU A 31 -39.00 -3.02 -12.25
N ARG A 32 -40.20 -3.33 -12.76
CA ARG A 32 -40.65 -2.89 -14.09
C ARG A 32 -40.67 -1.37 -14.21
N ALA A 33 -41.21 -0.67 -13.20
CA ALA A 33 -41.26 0.80 -13.20
C ALA A 33 -39.85 1.42 -13.09
N VAL A 34 -38.93 0.81 -12.35
CA VAL A 34 -37.52 1.19 -12.26
C VAL A 34 -36.89 1.06 -13.65
N ALA A 35 -37.01 -0.10 -14.30
CA ALA A 35 -36.44 -0.35 -15.62
C ALA A 35 -37.02 0.61 -16.69
N GLN A 36 -38.34 0.82 -16.70
CA GLN A 36 -39.03 1.69 -17.67
C GLN A 36 -38.59 3.16 -17.55
N LEU A 37 -38.29 3.63 -16.34
CA LEU A 37 -37.85 5.01 -16.08
C LEU A 37 -36.32 5.18 -16.13
N GLY A 38 -35.54 4.12 -16.32
CA GLY A 38 -34.08 4.16 -16.18
C GLY A 38 -33.64 4.67 -14.80
N TYR A 39 -34.47 4.43 -13.76
CA TYR A 39 -34.23 4.96 -12.44
C TYR A 39 -33.06 4.20 -11.78
N THR A 40 -31.96 4.90 -11.55
CA THR A 40 -30.86 4.40 -10.73
C THR A 40 -31.00 4.97 -9.32
N PRO A 41 -31.07 4.12 -8.28
CA PRO A 41 -31.10 4.60 -6.90
C PRO A 41 -29.91 5.50 -6.60
N ASN A 42 -30.15 6.67 -6.04
CA ASN A 42 -29.09 7.59 -5.67
C ASN A 42 -28.32 7.05 -4.43
N PRO A 43 -27.04 6.70 -4.54
CA PRO A 43 -26.26 6.16 -3.42
C PRO A 43 -26.19 7.13 -2.23
N ALA A 44 -26.10 8.44 -2.48
CA ALA A 44 -26.07 9.46 -1.43
C ALA A 44 -27.39 9.52 -0.63
N ALA A 45 -28.53 9.41 -1.34
CA ALA A 45 -29.85 9.38 -0.68
C ALA A 45 -30.02 8.09 0.15
N ARG A 46 -29.46 6.98 -0.33
CA ARG A 46 -29.47 5.69 0.40
C ARG A 46 -28.59 5.76 1.65
N ALA A 47 -27.36 6.27 1.52
CA ALA A 47 -26.44 6.47 2.63
C ALA A 47 -27.04 7.37 3.73
N LEU A 48 -27.82 8.39 3.34
CA LEU A 48 -28.51 9.26 4.29
C LEU A 48 -29.60 8.51 5.09
N ALA A 49 -30.27 7.55 4.46
CA ALA A 49 -31.36 6.79 5.08
C ALA A 49 -30.88 5.61 5.93
N SER A 50 -29.74 5.01 5.58
CA SER A 50 -29.19 3.80 6.24
C SER A 50 -28.08 4.09 7.24
N SER A 51 -27.58 5.33 7.35
CA SER A 51 -26.38 5.72 8.09
C SER A 51 -25.09 5.05 7.61
N HIS A 52 -25.14 4.25 6.55
CA HIS A 52 -24.00 3.56 5.93
C HIS A 52 -23.93 3.88 4.45
N SER A 53 -22.73 4.21 3.97
CA SER A 53 -22.49 4.50 2.56
C SER A 53 -22.11 3.26 1.75
N ASN A 54 -21.76 2.17 2.41
CA ASN A 54 -21.10 1.00 1.82
C ASN A 54 -19.85 1.39 1.01
N THR A 55 -19.13 2.41 1.49
CA THR A 55 -17.92 2.92 0.85
C THR A 55 -16.79 2.94 1.86
N LEU A 56 -15.67 2.33 1.50
CA LEU A 56 -14.41 2.45 2.23
C LEU A 56 -13.54 3.51 1.55
N GLY A 57 -12.79 4.26 2.36
CA GLY A 57 -11.81 5.19 1.87
C GLY A 57 -10.40 4.61 1.95
N LEU A 58 -9.54 4.92 0.98
CA LEU A 58 -8.11 4.64 1.05
C LEU A 58 -7.33 5.92 0.79
N VAL A 59 -6.53 6.35 1.75
CA VAL A 59 -5.50 7.36 1.55
C VAL A 59 -4.19 6.66 1.25
N THR A 60 -3.59 6.96 0.11
CA THR A 60 -2.27 6.43 -0.27
C THR A 60 -1.28 7.56 -0.55
N THR A 61 0.01 7.29 -0.46
CA THR A 61 1.06 8.28 -0.73
C THR A 61 1.35 8.44 -2.22
N SER A 62 1.08 7.41 -3.03
CA SER A 62 1.30 7.41 -4.48
C SER A 62 0.27 6.52 -5.18
N TYR A 63 0.00 6.81 -6.44
CA TYR A 63 -0.69 5.89 -7.37
C TYR A 63 0.29 5.14 -8.27
N ARG A 64 1.59 5.42 -8.15
CA ARG A 64 2.63 4.85 -8.99
C ARG A 64 3.41 3.76 -8.27
N GLY A 65 3.93 2.81 -9.05
CA GLY A 65 4.73 1.68 -8.56
C GLY A 65 3.89 0.43 -8.28
N GLY A 66 4.51 -0.73 -8.41
CA GLY A 66 3.84 -2.03 -8.27
C GLY A 66 3.17 -2.23 -6.92
N PHE A 67 3.82 -1.82 -5.84
CA PHE A 67 3.27 -1.91 -4.48
C PHE A 67 1.90 -1.20 -4.34
N PHE A 68 1.80 0.04 -4.84
CA PHE A 68 0.54 0.80 -4.69
C PHE A 68 -0.57 0.26 -5.59
N GLY A 69 -0.21 -0.21 -6.79
CA GLY A 69 -1.15 -0.88 -7.69
C GLY A 69 -1.74 -2.12 -7.03
N ALA A 70 -0.88 -3.01 -6.54
CA ALA A 70 -1.30 -4.22 -5.83
C ALA A 70 -2.12 -3.92 -4.56
N LEU A 71 -1.70 -2.93 -3.76
CA LEU A 71 -2.46 -2.51 -2.58
C LEU A 71 -3.87 -2.07 -2.93
N MET A 72 -4.04 -1.23 -3.95
CA MET A 72 -5.35 -0.76 -4.38
C MET A 72 -6.22 -1.90 -4.91
N ASP A 73 -5.65 -2.80 -5.70
CA ASP A 73 -6.33 -3.96 -6.26
C ASP A 73 -6.83 -4.93 -5.18
N PHE A 74 -5.97 -5.29 -4.23
CA PHE A 74 -6.35 -6.16 -3.11
C PHE A 74 -7.42 -5.53 -2.22
N VAL A 75 -7.29 -4.24 -1.88
CA VAL A 75 -8.29 -3.54 -1.06
C VAL A 75 -9.62 -3.41 -1.82
N GLN A 76 -9.59 -3.13 -3.12
CA GLN A 76 -10.78 -3.06 -3.96
C GLN A 76 -11.49 -4.42 -4.01
N THR A 77 -10.75 -5.48 -4.33
CA THR A 77 -11.28 -6.85 -4.42
C THR A 77 -11.94 -7.30 -3.12
N GLU A 78 -11.27 -7.04 -1.98
CA GLU A 78 -11.80 -7.40 -0.68
C GLU A 78 -13.04 -6.55 -0.31
N ALA A 79 -13.02 -5.25 -0.60
CA ALA A 79 -14.18 -4.39 -0.39
C ALA A 79 -15.40 -4.86 -1.20
N GLU A 80 -15.21 -5.19 -2.48
CA GLU A 80 -16.27 -5.68 -3.37
C GLU A 80 -16.86 -7.02 -2.91
N SER A 81 -16.02 -7.94 -2.38
CA SER A 81 -16.48 -9.22 -1.83
C SER A 81 -17.47 -9.04 -0.66
N HIS A 82 -17.38 -7.89 0.03
CA HIS A 82 -18.28 -7.49 1.12
C HIS A 82 -19.35 -6.48 0.69
N GLY A 83 -19.58 -6.30 -0.61
CA GLY A 83 -20.57 -5.37 -1.15
C GLY A 83 -20.26 -3.90 -0.90
N LYS A 84 -18.98 -3.56 -0.69
CA LYS A 84 -18.51 -2.19 -0.46
C LYS A 84 -17.80 -1.66 -1.69
N GLN A 85 -17.82 -0.33 -1.84
CA GLN A 85 -17.05 0.38 -2.87
C GLN A 85 -15.78 0.96 -2.25
N LEU A 86 -14.73 1.12 -3.05
CA LEU A 86 -13.49 1.77 -2.63
C LEU A 86 -13.37 3.16 -3.26
N LEU A 87 -13.07 4.16 -2.43
CA LEU A 87 -12.76 5.52 -2.84
C LEU A 87 -11.30 5.83 -2.48
N VAL A 88 -10.45 6.01 -3.49
CA VAL A 88 -9.01 6.23 -3.28
C VAL A 88 -8.65 7.70 -3.44
N THR A 89 -7.83 8.22 -2.56
CA THR A 89 -7.24 9.56 -2.65
C THR A 89 -5.76 9.56 -2.28
N GLN A 90 -5.04 10.57 -2.75
CA GLN A 90 -3.59 10.68 -2.55
C GLN A 90 -3.23 11.84 -1.61
N GLY A 91 -2.36 11.58 -0.64
CA GLY A 91 -1.87 12.57 0.32
C GLY A 91 -0.71 13.45 -0.18
N ARG A 92 -0.17 13.22 -1.37
CA ARG A 92 0.84 14.05 -2.08
C ARG A 92 2.03 14.50 -1.21
N ASN A 93 2.56 13.61 -0.39
CA ASN A 93 3.80 13.79 0.37
C ASN A 93 3.86 15.05 1.26
N SER A 94 2.76 15.45 1.87
CA SER A 94 2.77 16.47 2.91
C SER A 94 1.71 16.19 3.98
N ALA A 95 2.00 16.57 5.23
CA ALA A 95 1.09 16.38 6.36
C ALA A 95 -0.28 17.05 6.13
N GLU A 96 -0.28 18.24 5.55
CA GLU A 96 -1.52 18.96 5.28
C GLU A 96 -2.34 18.31 4.18
N ASN A 97 -1.71 17.86 3.07
CA ASN A 97 -2.41 17.16 2.00
C ASN A 97 -2.95 15.80 2.47
N GLU A 98 -2.18 15.07 3.28
CA GLU A 98 -2.66 13.82 3.90
C GLU A 98 -3.87 14.09 4.80
N TRP A 99 -3.82 15.14 5.63
CA TRP A 99 -4.95 15.53 6.46
C TRP A 99 -6.19 15.88 5.66
N GLN A 100 -6.03 16.72 4.62
CA GLN A 100 -7.14 17.09 3.74
C GLN A 100 -7.74 15.87 3.02
N ALA A 101 -6.88 14.91 2.59
CA ALA A 101 -7.34 13.67 1.98
C ALA A 101 -8.19 12.84 2.96
N VAL A 102 -7.74 12.70 4.21
CA VAL A 102 -8.48 12.01 5.28
C VAL A 102 -9.83 12.70 5.54
N GLN A 103 -9.82 14.02 5.74
CA GLN A 103 -11.04 14.80 6.01
C GLN A 103 -12.04 14.70 4.84
N ARG A 104 -11.54 14.69 3.61
CA ARG A 104 -12.38 14.52 2.41
C ARG A 104 -13.11 13.19 2.43
N LEU A 105 -12.43 12.08 2.73
CA LEU A 105 -13.05 10.74 2.78
C LEU A 105 -14.13 10.68 3.87
N PHE A 106 -13.88 11.24 5.04
CA PHE A 106 -14.90 11.32 6.09
C PHE A 106 -16.07 12.25 5.70
N SER A 107 -15.81 13.36 5.00
CA SER A 107 -16.87 14.25 4.50
C SER A 107 -17.76 13.58 3.45
N LEU A 108 -17.18 12.66 2.67
CA LEU A 108 -17.90 11.81 1.71
C LEU A 108 -18.60 10.62 2.38
N ARG A 109 -18.58 10.57 3.74
CA ARG A 109 -19.23 9.55 4.55
C ARG A 109 -18.73 8.13 4.28
N CYS A 110 -17.43 7.95 4.00
CA CYS A 110 -16.87 6.61 4.01
C CYS A 110 -17.13 5.95 5.36
N ASP A 111 -17.58 4.68 5.35
CA ASP A 111 -17.88 3.91 6.57
C ASP A 111 -16.62 3.65 7.41
N GLY A 112 -15.48 3.55 6.76
CA GLY A 112 -14.15 3.44 7.37
C GLY A 112 -13.08 3.88 6.40
N VAL A 113 -11.88 4.20 6.90
CA VAL A 113 -10.78 4.71 6.08
C VAL A 113 -9.50 3.94 6.36
N ILE A 114 -8.85 3.47 5.29
CA ILE A 114 -7.54 2.85 5.33
C ILE A 114 -6.50 3.93 5.05
N LEU A 115 -5.52 4.08 5.95
CA LEU A 115 -4.56 5.17 5.93
C LEU A 115 -3.14 4.64 5.69
N HIS A 116 -2.64 4.77 4.47
CA HIS A 116 -1.21 4.66 4.18
C HIS A 116 -0.62 6.08 4.10
N VAL A 117 -0.33 6.67 5.27
CA VAL A 117 0.12 8.05 5.46
C VAL A 117 1.50 8.09 6.11
N ARG A 118 2.31 9.07 5.76
CA ARG A 118 3.71 9.18 6.20
C ARG A 118 3.99 10.44 7.01
N PHE A 119 3.34 11.54 6.65
CA PHE A 119 3.63 12.88 7.19
C PHE A 119 2.62 13.32 8.23
N LEU A 120 1.45 12.69 8.28
CA LEU A 120 0.44 12.99 9.29
C LEU A 120 1.00 12.67 10.68
N SER A 121 0.90 13.63 11.63
CA SER A 121 1.43 13.44 12.98
C SER A 121 0.63 12.39 13.77
N ASP A 122 1.29 11.75 14.74
CA ASP A 122 0.64 10.81 15.65
C ASP A 122 -0.50 11.47 16.43
N ASP A 123 -0.36 12.76 16.79
CA ASP A 123 -1.40 13.50 17.50
C ASP A 123 -2.67 13.68 16.66
N ARG A 124 -2.54 13.94 15.36
CA ARG A 124 -3.71 13.98 14.47
C ARG A 124 -4.37 12.60 14.33
N LEU A 125 -3.60 11.53 14.32
CA LEU A 125 -4.14 10.17 14.31
C LEU A 125 -4.85 9.82 15.60
N ARG A 126 -4.28 10.21 16.76
CA ARG A 126 -4.96 10.08 18.07
C ARG A 126 -6.22 10.93 18.14
N GLN A 127 -6.22 12.12 17.55
CA GLN A 127 -7.43 12.96 17.46
C GLN A 127 -8.55 12.24 16.69
N LEU A 128 -8.26 11.62 15.53
CA LEU A 128 -9.25 10.82 14.80
C LEU A 128 -9.83 9.68 15.63
N ALA A 129 -8.99 9.00 16.40
CA ALA A 129 -9.43 7.95 17.32
C ALA A 129 -10.33 8.49 18.45
N ALA A 130 -9.97 9.63 19.03
CA ALA A 130 -10.77 10.30 20.06
C ALA A 130 -12.14 10.79 19.52
N GLU A 131 -12.21 11.17 18.24
CA GLU A 131 -13.43 11.49 17.53
C GLU A 131 -14.25 10.25 17.11
N GLN A 132 -13.83 9.05 17.54
CA GLN A 132 -14.47 7.76 17.20
C GLN A 132 -14.58 7.53 15.69
N ARG A 133 -13.58 8.00 14.92
CA ARG A 133 -13.52 7.72 13.48
C ARG A 133 -13.02 6.29 13.25
N ASP A 134 -13.65 5.59 12.31
CA ASP A 134 -13.24 4.25 11.92
C ASP A 134 -12.11 4.32 10.91
N PHE A 135 -10.92 3.91 11.31
CA PHE A 135 -9.76 3.85 10.43
C PHE A 135 -8.77 2.75 10.84
N VAL A 136 -7.96 2.34 9.88
CA VAL A 136 -6.83 1.42 10.02
C VAL A 136 -5.59 2.08 9.42
N LEU A 137 -4.45 1.96 10.10
CA LEU A 137 -3.15 2.43 9.62
C LEU A 137 -2.40 1.29 8.93
N LEU A 138 -1.81 1.57 7.77
CA LEU A 138 -0.95 0.64 7.05
C LEU A 138 0.51 1.11 7.10
N ASP A 139 1.41 0.15 7.30
CA ASP A 139 2.86 0.32 7.28
C ASP A 139 3.38 1.36 8.30
N ARG A 140 2.65 1.52 9.41
CA ARG A 140 3.01 2.44 10.48
C ARG A 140 2.45 1.95 11.81
N LEU A 141 3.30 1.91 12.84
CA LEU A 141 2.92 1.67 14.23
C LEU A 141 2.86 3.00 14.97
N VAL A 142 1.74 3.26 15.66
CA VAL A 142 1.54 4.46 16.46
C VAL A 142 1.25 4.04 17.90
N PRO A 143 2.07 4.46 18.88
CA PRO A 143 1.85 4.13 20.28
C PRO A 143 0.47 4.60 20.78
N GLY A 144 -0.29 3.66 21.36
CA GLY A 144 -1.66 3.88 21.82
C GLY A 144 -2.73 3.68 20.73
N LEU A 145 -2.36 3.21 19.52
CA LEU A 145 -3.28 2.86 18.44
C LEU A 145 -2.90 1.50 17.80
N GLU A 146 -2.25 0.63 18.56
CA GLU A 146 -1.71 -0.65 18.06
C GLU A 146 -2.80 -1.54 17.48
N ASP A 147 -4.00 -1.51 18.04
CA ASP A 147 -5.19 -2.24 17.59
C ASP A 147 -5.71 -1.79 16.22
N ARG A 148 -5.27 -0.61 15.75
CA ARG A 148 -5.61 -0.03 14.45
C ARG A 148 -4.46 -0.07 13.44
N CYS A 149 -3.32 -0.67 13.79
CA CYS A 149 -2.13 -0.69 12.96
C CYS A 149 -1.93 -2.06 12.31
N VAL A 150 -1.74 -2.06 11.00
CA VAL A 150 -1.27 -3.23 10.23
C VAL A 150 0.13 -2.90 9.72
N THR A 151 1.13 -3.60 10.23
CA THR A 151 2.54 -3.36 9.91
C THR A 151 3.31 -4.67 9.76
N PHE A 152 4.54 -4.56 9.30
CA PHE A 152 5.47 -5.67 9.16
C PHE A 152 6.64 -5.53 10.12
N ASP A 153 7.26 -6.63 10.48
CA ASP A 153 8.56 -6.62 11.16
C ASP A 153 9.67 -6.36 10.13
N HIS A 154 9.81 -5.08 9.76
CA HIS A 154 10.81 -4.64 8.78
C HIS A 154 12.26 -4.99 9.19
N PRO A 155 12.66 -4.80 10.48
CA PRO A 155 13.99 -5.22 10.90
C PRO A 155 14.22 -6.72 10.73
N LEU A 156 13.27 -7.57 11.15
CA LEU A 156 13.38 -9.02 10.99
C LEU A 156 13.54 -9.42 9.52
N ALA A 157 12.69 -8.91 8.64
CA ALA A 157 12.73 -9.26 7.23
C ALA A 157 14.06 -8.82 6.58
N SER A 158 14.57 -7.64 6.93
CA SER A 158 15.87 -7.17 6.44
C SER A 158 17.03 -7.98 7.00
N ARG A 159 16.98 -8.36 8.29
CA ARG A 159 17.97 -9.29 8.86
C ARG A 159 17.97 -10.63 8.12
N MET A 160 16.80 -11.20 7.86
CA MET A 160 16.69 -12.46 7.12
C MET A 160 17.31 -12.37 5.72
N ALA A 161 17.02 -11.31 4.97
CA ALA A 161 17.58 -11.08 3.64
C ALA A 161 19.12 -10.91 3.70
N THR A 162 19.61 -10.13 4.66
CA THR A 162 21.04 -9.90 4.85
C THR A 162 21.76 -11.18 5.30
N GLN A 163 21.13 -11.97 6.17
CA GLN A 163 21.66 -13.25 6.64
C GLN A 163 21.86 -14.24 5.48
N GLN A 164 20.97 -14.26 4.49
CA GLN A 164 21.17 -15.08 3.30
C GLN A 164 22.47 -14.76 2.56
N LEU A 165 22.82 -13.47 2.46
CA LEU A 165 24.09 -13.06 1.85
C LEU A 165 25.29 -13.47 2.70
N LEU A 166 25.18 -13.35 4.02
CA LEU A 166 26.23 -13.74 4.97
C LEU A 166 26.47 -15.26 4.96
N ASP A 167 25.39 -16.06 4.92
CA ASP A 167 25.42 -17.52 4.84
C ASP A 167 26.02 -18.01 3.51
N ALA A 168 25.77 -17.26 2.43
CA ALA A 168 26.42 -17.49 1.12
C ALA A 168 27.93 -17.11 1.10
N GLY A 169 28.47 -16.65 2.22
CA GLY A 169 29.88 -16.33 2.37
C GLY A 169 30.28 -14.91 1.99
N HIS A 170 29.32 -14.04 1.67
CA HIS A 170 29.63 -12.64 1.35
C HIS A 170 30.13 -11.88 2.58
N ARG A 171 31.17 -11.08 2.39
CA ARG A 171 31.75 -10.20 3.43
C ARG A 171 31.87 -8.75 2.97
N ARG A 172 31.80 -8.50 1.67
CA ARG A 172 31.76 -7.16 1.08
C ARG A 172 30.36 -6.89 0.55
N ILE A 173 29.48 -6.47 1.46
CA ILE A 173 28.05 -6.25 1.18
C ILE A 173 27.76 -4.74 1.20
N ALA A 174 27.03 -4.26 0.21
CA ALA A 174 26.50 -2.90 0.17
C ALA A 174 24.98 -2.91 0.32
N CYS A 175 24.43 -1.78 0.81
CA CYS A 175 23.01 -1.56 0.92
C CYS A 175 22.56 -0.41 0.02
N ILE A 176 21.44 -0.57 -0.70
CA ILE A 176 20.70 0.52 -1.33
C ILE A 176 19.41 0.70 -0.53
N SER A 177 19.42 1.69 0.37
CA SER A 177 18.30 2.00 1.26
C SER A 177 17.27 2.92 0.59
N GLY A 178 16.08 3.01 1.19
CA GLY A 178 15.14 4.09 0.85
C GLY A 178 15.45 5.39 1.61
N PRO A 179 14.62 6.44 1.41
CA PRO A 179 14.81 7.73 2.06
C PRO A 179 14.79 7.62 3.59
N ARG A 180 15.80 8.18 4.24
CA ARG A 180 15.97 8.05 5.71
C ARG A 180 14.90 8.74 6.54
N GLU A 181 14.20 9.71 6.00
CA GLU A 181 13.06 10.35 6.65
C GLU A 181 11.84 9.44 6.80
N ARG A 182 11.78 8.33 6.03
CA ARG A 182 10.66 7.37 6.10
C ARG A 182 10.88 6.33 7.20
N PRO A 183 9.90 6.10 8.09
CA PRO A 183 10.03 5.11 9.18
C PRO A 183 10.38 3.71 8.70
N SER A 184 9.68 3.19 7.68
CA SER A 184 9.93 1.86 7.13
C SER A 184 11.34 1.73 6.51
N SER A 185 11.86 2.81 5.90
CA SER A 185 13.25 2.82 5.37
C SER A 185 14.28 2.68 6.48
N ARG A 186 14.09 3.43 7.58
CA ARG A 186 14.99 3.31 8.75
C ARG A 186 14.95 1.92 9.35
N LEU A 187 13.77 1.34 9.51
CA LEU A 187 13.61 -0.01 10.05
C LEU A 187 14.25 -1.09 9.16
N ARG A 188 14.11 -0.95 7.83
CA ARG A 188 14.77 -1.87 6.88
C ARG A 188 16.29 -1.73 6.92
N LEU A 189 16.80 -0.49 6.95
CA LEU A 189 18.24 -0.24 7.09
C LEU A 189 18.76 -0.77 8.43
N GLN A 190 18.06 -0.53 9.52
CA GLN A 190 18.38 -1.05 10.85
C GLN A 190 18.57 -2.57 10.84
N GLY A 191 17.62 -3.32 10.26
CA GLY A 191 17.73 -4.78 10.19
C GLY A 191 18.94 -5.25 9.38
N PHE A 192 19.31 -4.54 8.31
CA PHE A 192 20.54 -4.79 7.58
C PHE A 192 21.78 -4.53 8.46
N GLU A 193 21.85 -3.38 9.10
CA GLU A 193 22.97 -2.98 9.97
C GLU A 193 23.14 -3.94 11.15
N GLU A 194 22.05 -4.36 11.79
CA GLU A 194 22.05 -5.35 12.87
C GLU A 194 22.65 -6.71 12.43
N ALA A 195 22.29 -7.19 11.24
CA ALA A 195 22.84 -8.44 10.70
C ALA A 195 24.34 -8.32 10.40
N MET A 196 24.76 -7.21 9.80
CA MET A 196 26.19 -6.94 9.52
C MET A 196 27.00 -6.82 10.81
N GLN A 197 26.48 -6.13 11.81
CA GLN A 197 27.10 -5.98 13.12
C GLN A 197 27.24 -7.33 13.84
N ALA A 198 26.18 -8.16 13.83
CA ALA A 198 26.23 -9.50 14.43
C ALA A 198 27.29 -10.39 13.80
N ALA A 199 27.61 -10.19 12.52
CA ALA A 199 28.68 -10.87 11.81
C ALA A 199 30.06 -10.21 11.99
N ASN A 200 30.17 -9.10 12.72
CA ASN A 200 31.38 -8.25 12.85
C ASN A 200 31.93 -7.79 11.49
N ILE A 201 31.03 -7.35 10.59
CA ILE A 201 31.37 -6.88 9.25
C ILE A 201 30.80 -5.47 9.06
N GLU A 202 31.65 -4.56 8.60
CA GLU A 202 31.21 -3.23 8.19
C GLU A 202 30.69 -3.27 6.74
N PRO A 203 29.55 -2.63 6.45
CA PRO A 203 29.08 -2.48 5.08
C PRO A 203 30.08 -1.75 4.20
N VAL A 204 30.26 -2.18 2.94
CA VAL A 204 31.09 -1.45 1.97
C VAL A 204 30.57 -0.03 1.76
N ALA A 205 29.26 0.11 1.65
CA ALA A 205 28.54 1.39 1.60
C ALA A 205 27.06 1.19 1.85
N CYS A 206 26.40 2.23 2.39
CA CYS A 206 24.95 2.36 2.43
C CYS A 206 24.55 3.59 1.62
N LEU A 207 23.97 3.40 0.44
CA LEU A 207 23.55 4.49 -0.44
C LEU A 207 22.04 4.67 -0.37
N GLU A 208 21.60 5.92 -0.39
CA GLU A 208 20.19 6.27 -0.32
C GLU A 208 19.58 6.41 -1.72
N GLY A 209 18.55 5.61 -2.00
CA GLY A 209 17.65 5.73 -3.13
C GLY A 209 16.29 6.31 -2.71
N VAL A 210 15.35 6.37 -3.66
CA VAL A 210 13.99 6.92 -3.43
C VAL A 210 12.87 5.93 -3.75
N TYR A 211 13.21 4.63 -3.76
CA TYR A 211 12.29 3.53 -4.05
C TYR A 211 11.82 3.45 -5.51
N ASP A 212 12.60 3.94 -6.44
CA ASP A 212 12.36 3.82 -7.87
C ASP A 212 13.54 3.16 -8.62
N LEU A 213 13.28 2.73 -9.85
CA LEU A 213 14.26 2.09 -10.73
C LEU A 213 15.50 2.96 -10.95
N GLU A 214 15.30 4.26 -11.20
CA GLU A 214 16.38 5.17 -11.56
C GLU A 214 17.37 5.34 -10.39
N SER A 215 16.86 5.51 -9.17
CA SER A 215 17.74 5.65 -8.01
C SER A 215 18.48 4.34 -7.70
N GLY A 216 17.82 3.19 -7.87
CA GLY A 216 18.47 1.88 -7.76
C GLY A 216 19.62 1.72 -8.74
N TYR A 217 19.38 2.06 -10.01
CA TYR A 217 20.40 2.07 -11.05
C TYR A 217 21.59 2.97 -10.68
N ARG A 218 21.34 4.25 -10.35
CA ARG A 218 22.40 5.21 -10.01
C ARG A 218 23.22 4.78 -8.80
N CYS A 219 22.57 4.27 -7.76
CA CYS A 219 23.25 3.76 -6.59
C CYS A 219 24.14 2.57 -6.93
N ALA A 220 23.64 1.60 -7.69
CA ALA A 220 24.39 0.43 -8.10
C ALA A 220 25.57 0.82 -9.02
N ASP A 221 25.37 1.66 -10.03
CA ASP A 221 26.44 2.15 -10.90
C ASP A 221 27.57 2.80 -10.08
N ARG A 222 27.23 3.63 -9.10
CA ARG A 222 28.21 4.23 -8.18
C ARG A 222 28.98 3.18 -7.37
N LEU A 223 28.30 2.14 -6.86
CA LEU A 223 28.95 1.05 -6.12
C LEU A 223 29.90 0.25 -7.01
N LEU A 224 29.50 -0.01 -8.25
CA LEU A 224 30.26 -0.83 -9.21
C LEU A 224 31.50 -0.13 -9.75
N ARG A 225 31.54 1.21 -9.72
CA ARG A 225 32.72 2.02 -10.11
C ARG A 225 33.77 2.13 -9.00
N GLN A 226 33.49 1.67 -7.79
CA GLN A 226 34.46 1.71 -6.69
C GLN A 226 35.60 0.71 -6.91
N ALA A 227 36.82 1.05 -6.49
CA ALA A 227 37.97 0.16 -6.55
C ALA A 227 37.71 -1.14 -5.76
N ALA A 228 37.07 -1.02 -4.58
CA ALA A 228 36.65 -2.15 -3.74
C ALA A 228 35.16 -2.42 -3.93
N ARG A 229 34.81 -2.98 -5.09
CA ARG A 229 33.40 -3.33 -5.40
C ARG A 229 32.81 -4.28 -4.36
N PRO A 230 31.50 -4.13 -4.02
CA PRO A 230 30.80 -5.12 -3.22
C PRO A 230 30.71 -6.46 -3.96
N SER A 231 30.69 -7.56 -3.22
CA SER A 231 30.39 -8.89 -3.76
C SER A 231 28.90 -9.21 -3.72
N ALA A 232 28.14 -8.41 -2.96
CA ALA A 232 26.68 -8.52 -2.89
C ALA A 232 26.06 -7.15 -2.60
N ILE A 233 24.84 -6.95 -3.09
CA ILE A 233 24.02 -5.77 -2.84
C ILE A 233 22.67 -6.20 -2.24
N TYR A 234 22.32 -5.60 -1.11
CA TYR A 234 20.97 -5.65 -0.55
C TYR A 234 20.21 -4.38 -0.95
N CYS A 235 19.05 -4.54 -1.56
CA CYS A 235 18.15 -3.45 -1.93
C CYS A 235 16.91 -3.44 -1.04
N CYS A 236 16.56 -2.30 -0.45
CA CYS A 236 15.41 -2.17 0.44
C CYS A 236 14.04 -2.24 -0.26
N ASN A 237 13.97 -2.41 -1.59
CA ASN A 237 12.78 -2.78 -2.34
C ASN A 237 13.11 -3.35 -3.72
N GLU A 238 12.10 -3.96 -4.36
CA GLU A 238 12.19 -4.57 -5.71
C GLU A 238 12.53 -3.55 -6.80
N GLU A 239 11.90 -2.37 -6.81
CA GLU A 239 12.11 -1.35 -7.84
C GLU A 239 13.60 -0.94 -7.93
N MET A 240 14.23 -0.67 -6.78
CA MET A 240 15.66 -0.36 -6.74
C MET A 240 16.51 -1.58 -7.11
N ALA A 241 16.09 -2.81 -6.76
CA ALA A 241 16.81 -4.02 -7.14
C ALA A 241 16.77 -4.24 -8.67
N ILE A 242 15.65 -4.01 -9.32
CA ILE A 242 15.55 -4.07 -10.79
C ILE A 242 16.46 -3.01 -11.43
N GLY A 243 16.49 -1.79 -10.89
CA GLY A 243 17.41 -0.74 -11.33
C GLY A 243 18.88 -1.14 -11.12
N ALA A 244 19.21 -1.73 -9.97
CA ALA A 244 20.54 -2.24 -9.68
C ALA A 244 20.94 -3.37 -10.64
N LEU A 245 20.02 -4.29 -10.95
CA LEU A 245 20.26 -5.37 -11.90
C LEU A 245 20.59 -4.83 -13.31
N LEU A 246 19.89 -3.77 -13.74
CA LEU A 246 20.22 -3.11 -15.00
C LEU A 246 21.66 -2.56 -15.00
N ALA A 247 22.05 -1.84 -13.95
CA ALA A 247 23.42 -1.33 -13.82
C ALA A 247 24.46 -2.47 -13.82
N ILE A 248 24.20 -3.56 -13.09
CA ILE A 248 25.09 -4.74 -13.05
C ILE A 248 25.27 -5.31 -14.46
N ASN A 249 24.18 -5.46 -15.23
CA ASN A 249 24.23 -5.97 -16.61
C ASN A 249 25.02 -5.04 -17.55
N GLU A 250 24.86 -3.72 -17.44
CA GLU A 250 25.63 -2.74 -18.24
C GLU A 250 27.13 -2.76 -17.90
N HIS A 251 27.48 -3.05 -16.66
CA HIS A 251 28.86 -3.33 -16.25
C HIS A 251 29.36 -4.71 -16.69
N ARG A 252 28.54 -5.49 -17.44
CA ARG A 252 28.85 -6.84 -17.93
C ARG A 252 29.16 -7.83 -16.82
N LEU A 253 28.59 -7.64 -15.64
CA LEU A 253 28.68 -8.53 -14.51
C LEU A 253 27.49 -9.48 -14.49
N ARG A 254 27.73 -10.72 -14.06
CA ARG A 254 26.70 -11.76 -13.98
C ARG A 254 26.21 -11.88 -12.53
N VAL A 255 24.90 -12.03 -12.38
CA VAL A 255 24.25 -12.34 -11.10
C VAL A 255 23.86 -13.81 -11.10
N PRO A 256 24.25 -14.64 -10.13
CA PRO A 256 25.01 -14.29 -8.93
C PRO A 256 26.54 -14.50 -9.06
N GLN A 257 27.09 -14.89 -10.23
CA GLN A 257 28.46 -15.37 -10.38
C GLN A 257 29.53 -14.29 -10.05
N ASP A 258 29.30 -13.04 -10.45
CA ASP A 258 30.26 -11.95 -10.27
C ASP A 258 29.84 -11.03 -9.10
N ILE A 259 28.51 -10.94 -8.85
CA ILE A 259 27.91 -10.17 -7.75
C ILE A 259 26.52 -10.74 -7.43
N SER A 260 26.22 -10.90 -6.13
CA SER A 260 24.88 -11.30 -5.68
C SER A 260 23.98 -10.10 -5.46
N LEU A 261 22.68 -10.27 -5.71
CA LEU A 261 21.67 -9.26 -5.49
C LEU A 261 20.49 -9.87 -4.74
N ILE A 262 20.04 -9.20 -3.70
CA ILE A 262 18.85 -9.56 -2.95
C ILE A 262 18.02 -8.32 -2.65
N CYS A 263 16.69 -8.45 -2.59
CA CYS A 263 15.82 -7.34 -2.22
C CYS A 263 14.86 -7.71 -1.09
N TYR A 264 14.32 -6.68 -0.46
CA TYR A 264 13.43 -6.80 0.69
C TYR A 264 12.09 -7.46 0.32
N ASP A 265 11.53 -7.10 -0.82
CA ASP A 265 10.23 -7.55 -1.29
C ASP A 265 10.34 -8.18 -2.69
N SER A 266 9.31 -8.90 -3.09
CA SER A 266 9.16 -9.48 -4.42
C SER A 266 7.77 -9.15 -4.94
N GLY A 267 7.70 -8.33 -5.97
CA GLY A 267 6.46 -7.95 -6.64
C GLY A 267 6.25 -8.75 -7.92
N GLU A 268 5.32 -8.26 -8.74
CA GLU A 268 4.93 -8.95 -9.98
C GLU A 268 6.05 -9.02 -11.03
N ARG A 269 7.03 -8.11 -10.98
CA ARG A 269 8.11 -8.03 -11.97
C ARG A 269 9.32 -8.88 -11.64
N ALA A 270 9.53 -9.21 -10.38
CA ALA A 270 10.69 -9.98 -9.92
C ALA A 270 10.90 -11.30 -10.70
N PRO A 271 9.87 -12.10 -11.01
CA PRO A 271 10.03 -13.34 -11.77
C PRO A 271 10.38 -13.12 -13.25
N PHE A 272 10.14 -11.93 -13.79
CA PHE A 272 10.29 -11.61 -15.23
C PHE A 272 11.60 -10.93 -15.58
N VAL A 273 12.38 -10.46 -14.63
CA VAL A 273 13.75 -9.97 -14.87
C VAL A 273 14.74 -11.13 -15.03
N ARG A 274 15.95 -10.85 -15.50
CA ARG A 274 16.97 -11.88 -15.70
C ARG A 274 18.29 -11.46 -15.06
N PRO A 275 18.82 -12.28 -14.13
CA PRO A 275 18.11 -13.40 -13.49
C PRO A 275 16.85 -12.94 -12.76
N ALA A 276 15.94 -13.87 -12.42
CA ALA A 276 14.78 -13.57 -11.58
C ALA A 276 15.25 -13.13 -10.18
N LEU A 277 14.50 -12.21 -9.58
CA LEU A 277 14.74 -11.70 -8.23
C LEU A 277 13.80 -12.37 -7.22
#